data_6a93ecc6dc80c9dd42d2e36d5de90160
#
_entry.id   6a93ecc6dc80c9dd42d2e36d5de90160
#
_cell.length_a   1.000
_cell.length_b   1.000
_cell.length_c   1.000
_cell.angle_alpha   90.00
_cell.angle_beta   90.00
_cell.angle_gamma   90.00
#
_symmetry.space_group_name_H-M   'P 1'
#
loop_
_entity.id
_entity.type
_entity.pdbx_description
1 polymer ?
#
loop_
_entity_poly.entity_id
_entity_poly.type
_entity_poly.pdbx_seq_one_letter_code
_entity_poly.pdbx_strand_id
1 'polypeptide(L)'
;MVKFKSAKIIMLMLGMFLIGACSNSGAIEVGKKAVEFTLNDINGNRVSLADYSGKVVILDFFADWCPPCRQEVPDFIALETQYGSQGFSMIGVALVDRPAAKGFSDKMGINYPILIDDGNVSAAYGPIRSIPTTFVIDKEGKIAKVYIGYRPKDVFEKDIKELL
;
A
#
# COMPACT_ATOMS: atom_id res chain seq x y z
N MET A 1 -52.08 63.66 5.22
CA MET A 1 -51.25 63.32 4.05
C MET A 1 -49.89 62.83 4.55
N VAL A 2 -49.69 61.53 4.64
CA VAL A 2 -48.44 60.92 5.13
C VAL A 2 -47.78 60.22 3.96
N LYS A 3 -46.59 60.69 3.58
CA LYS A 3 -45.81 60.12 2.47
C LYS A 3 -44.98 58.96 3.01
N PHE A 4 -45.27 57.74 2.56
CA PHE A 4 -44.44 56.56 2.78
C PHE A 4 -43.20 56.61 1.86
N LYS A 5 -42.00 56.66 2.47
CA LYS A 5 -40.75 56.48 1.76
C LYS A 5 -40.45 54.98 1.62
N SER A 6 -40.31 54.54 0.39
CA SER A 6 -39.89 53.18 0.05
C SER A 6 -38.50 52.90 0.55
N ALA A 7 -38.36 51.98 1.52
CA ALA A 7 -37.10 51.42 1.90
C ALA A 7 -36.78 50.24 0.96
N LYS A 8 -35.76 50.37 0.13
CA LYS A 8 -35.17 49.26 -0.68
C LYS A 8 -34.46 48.31 0.26
N ILE A 9 -35.04 47.17 0.50
CA ILE A 9 -34.38 46.05 1.18
C ILE A 9 -33.38 45.43 0.20
N ILE A 10 -32.09 45.68 0.40
CA ILE A 10 -31.02 45.00 -0.30
C ILE A 10 -30.85 43.63 0.40
N MET A 11 -31.36 42.61 -0.24
CA MET A 11 -31.21 41.23 0.21
C MET A 11 -29.78 40.76 -0.14
N LEU A 12 -28.89 40.78 0.83
CA LEU A 12 -27.53 40.27 0.74
C LEU A 12 -27.60 38.75 0.71
N MET A 13 -27.55 38.13 -0.49
CA MET A 13 -27.39 36.70 -0.66
C MET A 13 -25.98 36.33 -0.23
N LEU A 14 -25.83 35.92 1.02
CA LEU A 14 -24.63 35.30 1.53
C LEU A 14 -24.53 33.89 0.96
N GLY A 15 -23.83 33.76 -0.17
CA GLY A 15 -23.53 32.48 -0.78
C GLY A 15 -22.68 31.65 0.17
N MET A 16 -23.31 30.70 0.86
CA MET A 16 -22.64 29.69 1.67
C MET A 16 -21.96 28.69 0.72
N PHE A 17 -20.68 28.93 0.46
CA PHE A 17 -19.82 28.02 -0.29
C PHE A 17 -19.58 26.80 0.61
N LEU A 18 -20.43 25.77 0.45
CA LEU A 18 -20.19 24.45 1.05
C LEU A 18 -18.96 23.87 0.35
N ILE A 19 -17.80 24.05 0.95
CA ILE A 19 -16.61 23.27 0.63
C ILE A 19 -16.94 21.84 1.05
N GLY A 20 -17.43 21.06 0.11
CA GLY A 20 -17.58 19.63 0.26
C GLY A 20 -16.20 19.04 0.49
N ALA A 21 -15.86 18.73 1.74
CA ALA A 21 -14.77 17.84 2.06
C ALA A 21 -15.14 16.47 1.47
N CYS A 22 -14.70 16.19 0.25
CA CYS A 22 -14.65 14.83 -0.27
C CYS A 22 -13.71 14.05 0.65
N SER A 23 -14.29 13.37 1.65
CA SER A 23 -13.63 12.26 2.31
C SER A 23 -13.38 11.22 1.23
N ASN A 24 -12.20 11.25 0.66
CA ASN A 24 -11.74 10.21 -0.25
C ASN A 24 -11.46 8.97 0.62
N SER A 25 -12.50 8.21 0.95
CA SER A 25 -12.36 6.84 1.42
C SER A 25 -11.89 6.02 0.22
N GLY A 26 -10.62 6.20 -0.10
CA GLY A 26 -10.00 5.61 -1.27
C GLY A 26 -9.97 4.10 -1.12
N ALA A 27 -10.95 3.42 -1.69
CA ALA A 27 -10.76 2.02 -2.04
C ALA A 27 -9.52 1.97 -2.94
N ILE A 28 -8.58 1.11 -2.58
CA ILE A 28 -7.40 0.84 -3.40
C ILE A 28 -7.89 0.28 -4.74
N GLU A 29 -7.62 1.00 -5.80
CA GLU A 29 -8.03 0.65 -7.16
C GLU A 29 -6.82 0.51 -8.07
N VAL A 30 -6.85 -0.50 -8.93
CA VAL A 30 -5.87 -0.65 -10.02
C VAL A 30 -5.85 0.62 -10.88
N GLY A 31 -4.67 1.10 -11.21
CA GLY A 31 -4.42 2.35 -11.96
C GLY A 31 -4.31 3.60 -11.09
N LYS A 32 -4.62 3.54 -9.80
CA LYS A 32 -4.42 4.64 -8.85
C LYS A 32 -3.03 4.58 -8.20
N LYS A 33 -2.56 5.72 -7.73
CA LYS A 33 -1.33 5.78 -6.92
C LYS A 33 -1.46 4.89 -5.69
N ALA A 34 -0.39 4.15 -5.40
CA ALA A 34 -0.25 3.45 -4.13
C ALA A 34 -0.25 4.46 -2.98
N VAL A 35 -0.75 4.05 -1.82
CA VAL A 35 -0.73 4.91 -0.63
C VAL A 35 0.69 4.98 -0.10
N GLU A 36 1.19 6.20 0.05
CA GLU A 36 2.51 6.43 0.65
C GLU A 36 2.51 6.08 2.13
N PHE A 37 3.61 5.48 2.56
CA PHE A 37 3.80 5.15 3.97
C PHE A 37 5.28 5.26 4.37
N THR A 38 5.51 5.32 5.67
CA THR A 38 6.82 5.12 6.28
C THR A 38 6.64 4.24 7.51
N LEU A 39 7.23 3.05 7.49
CA LEU A 39 7.19 2.07 8.58
C LEU A 39 8.61 1.77 9.09
N ASN A 40 8.69 1.16 10.27
CA ASN A 40 9.95 0.59 10.73
C ASN A 40 10.10 -0.84 10.21
N ASP A 41 11.29 -1.20 9.78
CA ASP A 41 11.63 -2.58 9.48
C ASP A 41 11.85 -3.43 10.76
N ILE A 42 12.11 -4.72 10.58
CA ILE A 42 12.42 -5.65 11.68
C ILE A 42 13.68 -5.27 12.45
N ASN A 43 14.57 -4.44 11.91
CA ASN A 43 15.79 -3.95 12.55
C ASN A 43 15.63 -2.57 13.19
N GLY A 44 14.47 -1.92 12.99
CA GLY A 44 14.15 -0.59 13.51
C GLY A 44 14.50 0.57 12.59
N ASN A 45 14.97 0.31 11.38
CA ASN A 45 15.23 1.33 10.38
C ASN A 45 13.91 1.83 9.79
N ARG A 46 13.84 3.13 9.49
CA ARG A 46 12.70 3.72 8.80
C ARG A 46 12.80 3.44 7.31
N VAL A 47 11.74 2.91 6.73
CA VAL A 47 11.61 2.58 5.31
C VAL A 47 10.33 3.20 4.77
N SER A 48 10.45 3.92 3.68
CA SER A 48 9.33 4.58 2.99
C SER A 48 9.08 3.93 1.64
N LEU A 49 7.82 3.89 1.18
CA LEU A 49 7.52 3.47 -0.19
C LEU A 49 8.23 4.36 -1.21
N ALA A 50 8.41 5.65 -0.92
CA ALA A 50 9.14 6.59 -1.77
C ALA A 50 10.62 6.20 -2.02
N ASP A 51 11.24 5.42 -1.13
CA ASP A 51 12.63 4.92 -1.30
C ASP A 51 12.75 3.95 -2.49
N TYR A 52 11.62 3.46 -2.99
CA TYR A 52 11.51 2.53 -4.12
C TYR A 52 10.98 3.19 -5.39
N SER A 53 10.97 4.53 -5.44
CA SER A 53 10.53 5.27 -6.63
C SER A 53 11.31 4.85 -7.87
N GLY A 54 10.61 4.63 -8.98
CA GLY A 54 11.21 4.16 -10.24
C GLY A 54 11.47 2.66 -10.31
N LYS A 55 11.09 1.90 -9.28
CA LYS A 55 11.14 0.44 -9.29
C LYS A 55 9.74 -0.16 -9.43
N VAL A 56 9.68 -1.36 -9.97
CA VAL A 56 8.52 -2.25 -9.80
C VAL A 56 8.56 -2.80 -8.38
N VAL A 57 7.48 -2.67 -7.62
CA VAL A 57 7.42 -3.14 -6.23
C VAL A 57 6.32 -4.18 -6.08
N ILE A 58 6.63 -5.30 -5.45
CA ILE A 58 5.64 -6.19 -4.86
C ILE A 58 5.55 -5.87 -3.37
N LEU A 59 4.37 -5.45 -2.92
CA LEU A 59 4.05 -5.15 -1.52
C LEU A 59 3.08 -6.21 -1.02
N ASP A 60 3.53 -7.06 -0.10
CA ASP A 60 2.74 -8.18 0.43
C ASP A 60 2.43 -8.01 1.91
N PHE A 61 1.13 -8.10 2.26
CA PHE A 61 0.63 -8.11 3.63
C PHE A 61 0.50 -9.55 4.10
N PHE A 62 1.24 -9.92 5.14
CA PHE A 62 1.35 -11.30 5.60
C PHE A 62 1.40 -11.43 7.14
N ALA A 63 1.31 -12.68 7.63
CA ALA A 63 1.61 -13.04 9.01
C ALA A 63 2.43 -14.34 9.04
N ASP A 64 3.25 -14.51 10.06
CA ASP A 64 4.13 -15.67 10.24
C ASP A 64 3.38 -17.00 10.46
N TRP A 65 2.18 -16.92 11.05
CA TRP A 65 1.29 -18.07 11.28
C TRP A 65 0.38 -18.42 10.08
N CYS A 66 0.40 -17.64 9.00
CA CYS A 66 -0.46 -17.83 7.81
C CYS A 66 0.15 -18.88 6.86
N PRO A 67 -0.45 -20.09 6.67
CA PRO A 67 0.14 -21.12 5.84
C PRO A 67 0.35 -20.73 4.38
N PRO A 68 -0.62 -20.11 3.65
CA PRO A 68 -0.39 -19.67 2.28
C PRO A 68 0.68 -18.57 2.16
N CYS A 69 0.80 -17.67 3.15
CA CYS A 69 1.87 -16.67 3.17
C CYS A 69 3.25 -17.33 3.26
N ARG A 70 3.38 -18.35 4.12
CA ARG A 70 4.64 -19.12 4.25
C ARG A 70 5.02 -19.85 2.97
N GLN A 71 4.03 -20.24 2.17
CA GLN A 71 4.23 -20.93 0.91
C GLN A 71 4.80 -19.99 -0.17
N GLU A 72 4.44 -18.71 -0.17
CA GLU A 72 4.94 -17.71 -1.13
C GLU A 72 6.36 -17.22 -0.86
N VAL A 73 6.81 -17.25 0.41
CA VAL A 73 8.11 -16.68 0.81
C VAL A 73 9.30 -17.20 -0.01
N PRO A 74 9.47 -18.51 -0.28
CA PRO A 74 10.56 -18.99 -1.12
C PRO A 74 10.53 -18.42 -2.54
N ASP A 75 9.34 -18.23 -3.10
CA ASP A 75 9.14 -17.64 -4.43
C ASP A 75 9.54 -16.16 -4.43
N PHE A 76 9.16 -15.39 -3.40
CA PHE A 76 9.54 -14.00 -3.24
C PHE A 76 11.05 -13.81 -3.03
N ILE A 77 11.70 -14.69 -2.26
CA ILE A 77 13.16 -14.71 -2.11
C ILE A 77 13.84 -14.91 -3.48
N ALA A 78 13.31 -15.84 -4.30
CA ALA A 78 13.85 -16.11 -5.61
C ALA A 78 13.64 -14.93 -6.59
N LEU A 79 12.47 -14.27 -6.54
CA LEU A 79 12.18 -13.09 -7.35
C LEU A 79 13.07 -11.91 -6.98
N GLU A 80 13.26 -11.61 -5.68
CA GLU A 80 14.18 -10.56 -5.22
C GLU A 80 15.62 -10.85 -5.66
N THR A 81 16.08 -12.09 -5.50
CA THR A 81 17.41 -12.50 -5.94
C THR A 81 17.61 -12.31 -7.45
N GLN A 82 16.59 -12.64 -8.24
CA GLN A 82 16.67 -12.61 -9.70
C GLN A 82 16.52 -11.19 -10.29
N TYR A 83 15.61 -10.39 -9.75
CA TYR A 83 15.20 -9.11 -10.34
C TYR A 83 15.59 -7.87 -9.52
N GLY A 84 16.02 -8.01 -8.27
CA GLY A 84 16.31 -6.89 -7.38
C GLY A 84 17.32 -5.89 -7.95
N SER A 85 18.35 -6.35 -8.69
CA SER A 85 19.32 -5.48 -9.37
C SER A 85 18.81 -4.90 -10.70
N GLN A 86 17.63 -5.30 -11.16
CA GLN A 86 17.06 -4.91 -12.46
C GLN A 86 15.94 -3.86 -12.34
N GLY A 87 15.77 -3.24 -11.15
CA GLY A 87 14.73 -2.24 -10.93
C GLY A 87 13.43 -2.81 -10.34
N PHE A 88 13.52 -3.93 -9.66
CA PHE A 88 12.46 -4.55 -8.86
C PHE A 88 12.76 -4.46 -7.37
N SER A 89 11.77 -4.54 -6.51
CA SER A 89 11.92 -4.79 -5.08
C SER A 89 10.72 -5.49 -4.49
N MET A 90 10.97 -6.49 -3.65
CA MET A 90 9.97 -7.11 -2.80
C MET A 90 9.92 -6.40 -1.44
N ILE A 91 8.74 -6.15 -0.89
CA ILE A 91 8.52 -5.60 0.45
C ILE A 91 7.43 -6.43 1.13
N GLY A 92 7.75 -6.98 2.29
CA GLY A 92 6.76 -7.63 3.16
C GLY A 92 6.29 -6.66 4.24
N VAL A 93 4.97 -6.57 4.46
CA VAL A 93 4.36 -5.85 5.59
C VAL A 93 3.77 -6.88 6.54
N ALA A 94 4.39 -7.03 7.69
CA ALA A 94 4.01 -8.01 8.70
C ALA A 94 2.88 -7.47 9.58
N LEU A 95 1.76 -8.19 9.64
CA LEU A 95 0.61 -7.92 10.50
C LEU A 95 0.77 -8.58 11.90
N VAL A 96 1.99 -8.72 12.34
CA VAL A 96 2.40 -9.27 13.63
C VAL A 96 3.47 -8.37 14.25
N ASP A 97 3.77 -8.58 15.51
CA ASP A 97 4.80 -7.80 16.19
C ASP A 97 6.22 -8.06 15.64
N ARG A 98 7.14 -7.16 15.96
CA ARG A 98 8.52 -7.21 15.47
C ARG A 98 9.26 -8.51 15.86
N PRO A 99 9.18 -9.02 17.12
CA PRO A 99 9.82 -10.29 17.47
C PRO A 99 9.36 -11.46 16.62
N ALA A 100 8.05 -11.61 16.39
CA ALA A 100 7.49 -12.66 15.56
C ALA A 100 7.94 -12.52 14.09
N ALA A 101 7.84 -11.31 13.53
CA ALA A 101 8.26 -11.03 12.16
C ALA A 101 9.76 -11.29 11.96
N LYS A 102 10.61 -10.87 12.93
CA LYS A 102 12.06 -11.10 12.87
C LYS A 102 12.40 -12.58 12.96
N GLY A 103 11.83 -13.29 13.93
CA GLY A 103 12.04 -14.73 14.06
C GLY A 103 11.61 -15.52 12.83
N PHE A 104 10.52 -15.10 12.18
CA PHE A 104 10.07 -15.67 10.92
C PHE A 104 11.04 -15.37 9.77
N SER A 105 11.47 -14.12 9.63
CA SER A 105 12.44 -13.70 8.61
C SER A 105 13.74 -14.47 8.72
N ASP A 106 14.30 -14.57 9.92
CA ASP A 106 15.56 -15.29 10.19
C ASP A 106 15.40 -16.80 9.85
N LYS A 107 14.27 -17.41 10.23
CA LYS A 107 14.00 -18.83 9.97
C LYS A 107 13.82 -19.15 8.50
N MET A 108 13.20 -18.26 7.73
CA MET A 108 12.93 -18.46 6.31
C MET A 108 14.06 -17.99 5.40
N GLY A 109 15.05 -17.27 5.95
CA GLY A 109 16.15 -16.68 5.17
C GLY A 109 15.68 -15.58 4.22
N ILE A 110 14.74 -14.75 4.67
CA ILE A 110 14.16 -13.68 3.84
C ILE A 110 15.24 -12.65 3.50
N ASN A 111 15.39 -12.33 2.22
CA ASN A 111 16.41 -11.43 1.66
C ASN A 111 15.86 -10.07 1.19
N TYR A 112 14.66 -9.73 1.59
CA TYR A 112 13.99 -8.47 1.27
C TYR A 112 13.47 -7.78 2.54
N PRO A 113 13.17 -6.46 2.50
CA PRO A 113 12.67 -5.72 3.65
C PRO A 113 11.36 -6.28 4.20
N ILE A 114 11.33 -6.51 5.51
CA ILE A 114 10.11 -6.80 6.27
C ILE A 114 9.81 -5.61 7.17
N LEU A 115 8.67 -4.98 6.95
CA LEU A 115 8.17 -3.82 7.68
C LEU A 115 7.11 -4.25 8.68
N ILE A 116 7.00 -3.53 9.78
CA ILE A 116 6.01 -3.80 10.81
C ILE A 116 4.82 -2.86 10.60
N ASP A 117 3.65 -3.41 10.33
CA ASP A 117 2.43 -2.61 10.20
C ASP A 117 2.11 -1.87 11.51
N ASP A 118 1.68 -0.63 11.40
CA ASP A 118 1.23 0.20 12.52
C ASP A 118 -0.30 0.25 12.63
N GLY A 119 -1.01 -0.53 11.82
CA GLY A 119 -2.46 -0.57 11.69
C GLY A 119 -3.03 0.51 10.76
N ASN A 120 -2.29 1.59 10.48
CA ASN A 120 -2.74 2.63 9.57
C ASN A 120 -2.50 2.26 8.12
N VAL A 121 -1.36 1.61 7.83
CA VAL A 121 -0.99 1.24 6.47
C VAL A 121 -1.90 0.15 5.94
N SER A 122 -2.12 -0.93 6.69
CA SER A 122 -3.06 -1.98 6.31
C SER A 122 -4.51 -1.46 6.16
N ALA A 123 -4.94 -0.51 7.00
CA ALA A 123 -6.23 0.15 6.88
C ALA A 123 -6.32 1.02 5.60
N ALA A 124 -5.25 1.76 5.27
CA ALA A 124 -5.19 2.65 4.11
C ALA A 124 -5.14 1.86 2.79
N TYR A 125 -4.54 0.66 2.79
CA TYR A 125 -4.54 -0.27 1.65
C TYR A 125 -5.86 -1.04 1.51
N GLY A 126 -6.95 -0.56 2.14
CA GLY A 126 -8.31 -1.05 1.98
C GLY A 126 -8.63 -2.27 2.83
N PRO A 127 -8.99 -2.07 4.07
CA PRO A 127 -8.76 -2.94 5.24
C PRO A 127 -8.44 -4.39 4.83
N ILE A 128 -7.18 -4.78 5.04
CA ILE A 128 -6.67 -6.13 4.70
C ILE A 128 -7.48 -7.17 5.47
N ARG A 129 -8.44 -7.81 4.81
CA ARG A 129 -9.37 -8.79 5.42
C ARG A 129 -8.92 -10.23 5.28
N SER A 130 -8.00 -10.47 4.37
CA SER A 130 -7.42 -11.78 4.08
C SER A 130 -5.94 -11.64 3.82
N ILE A 131 -5.17 -12.64 4.18
CA ILE A 131 -3.74 -12.73 3.91
C ILE A 131 -3.40 -14.06 3.24
N PRO A 132 -2.43 -14.07 2.32
CA PRO A 132 -1.70 -12.92 1.83
C PRO A 132 -2.59 -11.97 1.00
N THR A 133 -2.31 -10.67 1.03
CA THR A 133 -2.83 -9.69 0.08
C THR A 133 -1.65 -8.94 -0.51
N THR A 134 -1.49 -9.07 -1.82
CA THR A 134 -0.31 -8.59 -2.54
C THR A 134 -0.67 -7.53 -3.56
N PHE A 135 0.04 -6.42 -3.53
CA PHE A 135 -0.06 -5.33 -4.49
C PHE A 135 1.18 -5.31 -5.37
N VAL A 136 0.99 -5.27 -6.69
CA VAL A 136 2.06 -5.00 -7.66
C VAL A 136 1.97 -3.54 -8.04
N ILE A 137 3.05 -2.80 -7.81
CA ILE A 137 3.16 -1.35 -8.03
C ILE A 137 4.16 -1.11 -9.16
N ASP A 138 3.77 -0.29 -10.13
CA ASP A 138 4.61 0.04 -11.28
C ASP A 138 5.66 1.12 -10.94
N LYS A 139 6.56 1.41 -11.90
CA LYS A 139 7.63 2.40 -11.75
C LYS A 139 7.11 3.83 -11.51
N GLU A 140 5.89 4.12 -11.92
CA GLU A 140 5.20 5.38 -11.67
C GLU A 140 4.55 5.42 -10.27
N GLY A 141 4.66 4.34 -9.48
CA GLY A 141 4.03 4.20 -8.15
C GLY A 141 2.52 4.00 -8.22
N LYS A 142 1.98 3.47 -9.33
CA LYS A 142 0.57 3.10 -9.45
C LYS A 142 0.38 1.62 -9.19
N ILE A 143 -0.75 1.26 -8.62
CA ILE A 143 -1.13 -0.12 -8.43
C ILE A 143 -1.48 -0.74 -9.78
N ALA A 144 -0.64 -1.65 -10.25
CA ALA A 144 -0.86 -2.38 -11.50
C ALA A 144 -1.76 -3.60 -11.30
N LYS A 145 -1.59 -4.33 -10.19
CA LYS A 145 -2.36 -5.54 -9.85
C LYS A 145 -2.62 -5.63 -8.36
N VAL A 146 -3.68 -6.35 -7.99
CA VAL A 146 -3.98 -6.74 -6.61
C VAL A 146 -4.34 -8.23 -6.58
N TYR A 147 -3.73 -8.97 -5.68
CA TYR A 147 -3.98 -10.39 -5.48
C TYR A 147 -4.42 -10.64 -4.03
N ILE A 148 -5.48 -11.41 -3.85
CA ILE A 148 -5.94 -11.86 -2.54
C ILE A 148 -5.77 -13.38 -2.48
N GLY A 149 -5.03 -13.85 -1.47
CA GLY A 149 -4.64 -15.26 -1.33
C GLY A 149 -3.47 -15.63 -2.22
N TYR A 150 -2.94 -16.82 -1.96
CA TYR A 150 -1.76 -17.39 -2.63
C TYR A 150 -1.79 -17.29 -4.16
N ARG A 151 -0.65 -16.93 -4.73
CA ARG A 151 -0.38 -17.05 -6.18
C ARG A 151 0.98 -17.71 -6.40
N PRO A 152 1.11 -18.56 -7.43
CA PRO A 152 2.40 -19.18 -7.75
C PRO A 152 3.37 -18.14 -8.35
N LYS A 153 4.67 -18.45 -8.25
CA LYS A 153 5.78 -17.56 -8.65
C LYS A 153 5.64 -16.99 -10.06
N ASP A 154 5.21 -17.81 -11.02
CA ASP A 154 5.10 -17.44 -12.44
C ASP A 154 4.12 -16.30 -12.70
N VAL A 155 3.09 -16.15 -11.86
CA VAL A 155 2.16 -15.02 -11.92
C VAL A 155 2.89 -13.72 -11.60
N PHE A 156 3.60 -13.67 -10.50
CA PHE A 156 4.37 -12.48 -10.10
C PHE A 156 5.54 -12.21 -11.04
N GLU A 157 6.22 -13.26 -11.49
CA GLU A 157 7.33 -13.13 -12.44
C GLU A 157 6.89 -12.54 -13.78
N LYS A 158 5.70 -12.92 -14.25
CA LYS A 158 5.10 -12.33 -15.45
C LYS A 158 4.84 -10.83 -15.25
N ASP A 159 4.20 -10.45 -14.14
CA ASP A 159 3.90 -9.04 -13.85
C ASP A 159 5.18 -8.21 -13.74
N ILE A 160 6.22 -8.73 -13.07
CA ILE A 160 7.53 -8.06 -12.97
C ILE A 160 8.10 -7.82 -14.38
N LYS A 161 8.11 -8.83 -15.23
CA LYS A 161 8.66 -8.73 -16.62
C LYS A 161 7.86 -7.75 -17.49
N GLU A 162 6.56 -7.65 -17.29
CA GLU A 162 5.69 -6.72 -18.03
C GLU A 162 5.93 -5.26 -17.62
N LEU A 163 6.39 -5.02 -16.37
CA LEU A 163 6.52 -3.68 -15.80
C LEU A 163 7.97 -3.17 -15.75
N LEU A 164 8.98 -4.06 -15.88
CA LEU A 164 10.40 -3.68 -15.96
C LEU A 164 10.75 -2.99 -17.28
#